data_cf7b9b651d23b7a9f24a6476bdf7a6e3
#
_entry.id   cf7b9b651d23b7a9f24a6476bdf7a6e3
#
_cell.length_a   1.000
_cell.length_b   1.000
_cell.length_c   1.000
_cell.angle_alpha   90.00
_cell.angle_beta   90.00
_cell.angle_gamma   90.00
#
_symmetry.space_group_name_H-M   'P 1'
#
loop_
_entity.id
_entity.type
_entity.pdbx_description
1 polymer ?
#
loop_
_entity_poly.entity_id
_entity_poly.type
_entity_poly.pdbx_seq_one_letter_code
_entity_poly.pdbx_strand_id
1 'polypeptide(L)'
;VLLPHRVPEMDGTVSAMLLARALVMAFNAKPVIVCPSDSVQAIEKCAAVVGLHIYEDLDTVQELPLSMGVVAFTKDKAAAPAQAAELAARKPAAVVSVEASGANTLGVYHNAVGKDVTEMQAKSEALWDLLRTQGVPNIAIGDLGNEIGMGTIADHIKKYVPFTDKGECQCGCGGGILSATKADNIITATCSDWGCYGLMAALAYLKKDMEILHHEEMESEVMRVAARNGFIDMTGSLLPGIDGFSTRMNVGIVSLMRQCTAYA
;
A
#
# COMPACT_ATOMS: atom_id res chain seq x y z
N VAL A 1 -8.98 -6.26 -0.76
CA VAL A 1 -9.85 -7.23 -0.05
C VAL A 1 -10.48 -8.19 -1.04
N LEU A 2 -10.25 -9.48 -0.85
CA LEU A 2 -10.75 -10.53 -1.74
C LEU A 2 -12.18 -10.99 -1.38
N LEU A 3 -13.04 -11.06 -2.39
CA LEU A 3 -14.36 -11.67 -2.29
C LEU A 3 -14.30 -13.14 -2.77
N PRO A 4 -15.07 -14.07 -2.18
CA PRO A 4 -16.10 -13.86 -1.15
C PRO A 4 -15.58 -13.87 0.29
N HIS A 5 -14.30 -14.10 0.52
CA HIS A 5 -13.72 -14.32 1.86
C HIS A 5 -13.80 -13.07 2.76
N ARG A 6 -13.85 -11.86 2.19
CA ARG A 6 -13.91 -10.56 2.90
C ARG A 6 -12.71 -10.33 3.83
N VAL A 7 -11.55 -10.83 3.46
CA VAL A 7 -10.30 -10.69 4.20
C VAL A 7 -9.30 -9.84 3.40
N PRO A 8 -8.35 -9.18 4.08
CA PRO A 8 -7.33 -8.39 3.39
C PRO A 8 -6.36 -9.27 2.59
N GLU A 9 -5.84 -8.73 1.51
CA GLU A 9 -4.81 -9.34 0.67
C GLU A 9 -3.42 -8.95 1.19
N MET A 10 -2.43 -9.79 0.88
CA MET A 10 -1.02 -9.51 1.21
C MET A 10 -0.46 -8.35 0.40
N ASP A 11 -0.94 -8.21 -0.84
CA ASP A 11 -0.52 -7.17 -1.77
C ASP A 11 -0.65 -5.77 -1.16
N GLY A 12 0.36 -4.95 -1.39
CA GLY A 12 0.49 -3.62 -0.80
C GLY A 12 0.82 -3.61 0.69
N THR A 13 0.29 -4.55 1.48
CA THR A 13 0.53 -4.56 2.93
C THR A 13 1.95 -4.99 3.26
N VAL A 14 2.44 -6.04 2.61
CA VAL A 14 3.81 -6.55 2.82
C VAL A 14 4.83 -5.48 2.43
N SER A 15 4.70 -4.91 1.24
CA SER A 15 5.64 -3.88 0.77
C SER A 15 5.52 -2.57 1.54
N ALA A 16 4.35 -2.19 2.05
CA ALA A 16 4.21 -1.02 2.93
C ALA A 16 5.01 -1.18 4.23
N MET A 17 5.01 -2.37 4.82
CA MET A 17 5.81 -2.69 6.00
C MET A 17 7.32 -2.62 5.71
N LEU A 18 7.75 -3.18 4.58
CA LEU A 18 9.14 -3.15 4.13
C LEU A 18 9.58 -1.72 3.77
N LEU A 19 8.69 -0.93 3.16
CA LEU A 19 8.94 0.48 2.89
C LEU A 19 9.07 1.30 4.19
N ALA A 20 8.23 1.03 5.19
CA ALA A 20 8.34 1.67 6.50
C ALA A 20 9.75 1.44 7.08
N ARG A 21 10.25 0.18 7.06
CA ARG A 21 11.63 -0.13 7.43
C ARG A 21 12.65 0.66 6.59
N ALA A 22 12.50 0.64 5.27
CA ALA A 22 13.41 1.34 4.38
C ALA A 22 13.50 2.85 4.67
N LEU A 23 12.37 3.49 4.98
CA LEU A 23 12.31 4.91 5.34
C LEU A 23 12.97 5.18 6.71
N VAL A 24 12.82 4.28 7.67
CA VAL A 24 13.53 4.38 8.95
C VAL A 24 15.05 4.29 8.73
N MET A 25 15.51 3.32 7.94
CA MET A 25 16.94 3.15 7.64
C MET A 25 17.52 4.32 6.85
N ALA A 26 16.80 4.79 5.84
CA ALA A 26 17.30 5.84 4.94
C ALA A 26 17.29 7.25 5.57
N PHE A 27 16.32 7.55 6.44
CA PHE A 27 16.04 8.92 6.89
C PHE A 27 15.81 9.03 8.39
N ASN A 28 15.91 7.95 9.16
CA ASN A 28 15.43 7.91 10.55
C ASN A 28 13.97 8.41 10.65
N ALA A 29 13.17 8.07 9.64
CA ALA A 29 11.77 8.46 9.56
C ALA A 29 10.93 7.81 10.67
N LYS A 30 9.74 8.37 10.89
CA LYS A 30 8.74 7.87 11.82
C LYS A 30 7.49 7.48 11.03
N PRO A 31 7.50 6.34 10.33
CA PRO A 31 6.40 5.95 9.48
C PRO A 31 5.15 5.63 10.30
N VAL A 32 4.01 5.97 9.73
CA VAL A 32 2.69 5.61 10.26
C VAL A 32 1.93 4.89 9.16
N ILE A 33 1.61 3.62 9.37
CA ILE A 33 0.75 2.87 8.46
C ILE A 33 -0.70 3.18 8.77
N VAL A 34 -1.41 3.65 7.76
CA VAL A 34 -2.85 3.92 7.80
C VAL A 34 -3.55 2.83 7.01
N CYS A 35 -4.39 2.03 7.66
CA CYS A 35 -4.98 0.85 7.06
C CYS A 35 -6.41 0.59 7.59
N PRO A 36 -7.19 -0.29 6.95
CA PRO A 36 -8.43 -0.78 7.54
C PRO A 36 -8.17 -1.49 8.88
N SER A 37 -9.13 -1.40 9.81
CA SER A 37 -9.02 -2.04 11.14
C SER A 37 -8.73 -3.55 11.08
N ASP A 38 -9.23 -4.22 10.03
CA ASP A 38 -9.04 -5.66 9.82
C ASP A 38 -7.59 -6.05 9.55
N SER A 39 -6.75 -5.09 9.13
CA SER A 39 -5.34 -5.30 8.81
C SER A 39 -4.39 -5.06 9.99
N VAL A 40 -4.82 -4.32 11.01
CA VAL A 40 -3.95 -3.85 12.12
C VAL A 40 -3.23 -5.00 12.80
N GLN A 41 -3.97 -6.03 13.23
CA GLN A 41 -3.37 -7.15 13.96
C GLN A 41 -2.26 -7.88 13.18
N ALA A 42 -2.46 -8.08 11.88
CA ALA A 42 -1.47 -8.76 11.04
C ALA A 42 -0.24 -7.87 10.80
N ILE A 43 -0.44 -6.56 10.64
CA ILE A 43 0.64 -5.56 10.54
C ILE A 43 1.47 -5.57 11.82
N GLU A 44 0.87 -5.59 13.00
CA GLU A 44 1.57 -5.69 14.29
C GLU A 44 2.45 -6.93 14.37
N LYS A 45 1.96 -8.08 13.88
CA LYS A 45 2.75 -9.33 13.85
C LYS A 45 3.91 -9.28 12.85
N CYS A 46 3.77 -8.55 11.77
CA CYS A 46 4.83 -8.38 10.78
C CYS A 46 5.92 -7.38 11.22
N ALA A 47 5.61 -6.45 12.13
CA ALA A 47 6.54 -5.40 12.55
C ALA A 47 7.87 -5.94 13.08
N ALA A 48 7.83 -7.00 13.90
CA ALA A 48 9.04 -7.63 14.41
C ALA A 48 9.91 -8.27 13.31
N VAL A 49 9.30 -8.78 12.24
CA VAL A 49 10.02 -9.36 11.10
C VAL A 49 10.81 -8.30 10.35
N VAL A 50 10.22 -7.12 10.17
CA VAL A 50 10.90 -5.99 9.50
C VAL A 50 11.82 -5.21 10.44
N GLY A 51 11.94 -5.64 11.70
CA GLY A 51 12.87 -5.07 12.67
C GLY A 51 12.43 -3.73 13.26
N LEU A 52 11.11 -3.47 13.31
CA LEU A 52 10.55 -2.24 13.87
C LEU A 52 9.69 -2.54 15.10
N HIS A 53 9.74 -1.63 16.06
CA HIS A 53 8.77 -1.57 17.14
C HIS A 53 7.52 -0.82 16.69
N ILE A 54 6.34 -1.38 16.98
CA ILE A 54 5.07 -0.77 16.61
C ILE A 54 4.37 -0.21 17.86
N TYR A 55 3.81 0.98 17.72
CA TYR A 55 3.08 1.68 18.78
C TYR A 55 1.79 2.28 18.23
N GLU A 56 0.72 2.18 19.00
CA GLU A 56 -0.53 2.90 18.71
C GLU A 56 -0.42 4.38 19.05
N ASP A 57 0.33 4.71 20.12
CA ASP A 57 0.60 6.10 20.47
C ASP A 57 1.66 6.71 19.56
N LEU A 58 1.24 7.66 18.73
CA LEU A 58 2.10 8.29 17.74
C LEU A 58 3.14 9.26 18.36
N ASP A 59 2.95 9.71 19.59
CA ASP A 59 3.94 10.52 20.27
C ASP A 59 5.12 9.65 20.72
N THR A 60 4.85 8.46 21.21
CA THR A 60 5.85 7.42 21.48
C THR A 60 6.64 7.06 20.21
N VAL A 61 5.98 6.96 19.05
CA VAL A 61 6.66 6.71 17.76
C VAL A 61 7.67 7.82 17.45
N GLN A 62 7.33 9.10 17.73
CA GLN A 62 8.23 10.21 17.46
C GLN A 62 9.49 10.19 18.36
N GLU A 63 9.38 9.70 19.57
CA GLU A 63 10.46 9.70 20.56
C GLU A 63 11.44 8.52 20.40
N LEU A 64 10.93 7.34 20.04
CA LEU A 64 11.71 6.10 20.06
C LEU A 64 12.38 5.79 18.71
N PRO A 65 13.60 5.23 18.71
CA PRO A 65 14.25 4.77 17.48
C PRO A 65 13.59 3.47 16.97
N LEU A 66 13.81 3.16 15.69
CA LEU A 66 13.33 1.94 15.03
C LEU A 66 11.84 1.68 15.29
N SER A 67 11.05 2.75 15.29
CA SER A 67 9.63 2.72 15.61
C SER A 67 8.77 3.06 14.42
N MET A 68 7.55 2.53 14.43
CA MET A 68 6.48 2.87 13.49
C MET A 68 5.15 2.91 14.22
N GLY A 69 4.20 3.68 13.68
CA GLY A 69 2.82 3.68 14.13
C GLY A 69 1.91 2.88 13.22
N VAL A 70 0.77 2.46 13.77
CA VAL A 70 -0.35 1.94 12.99
C VAL A 70 -1.62 2.65 13.40
N VAL A 71 -2.42 3.05 12.41
CA VAL A 71 -3.71 3.72 12.63
C VAL A 71 -4.79 3.02 11.83
N ALA A 72 -5.79 2.49 12.53
CA ALA A 72 -7.02 2.03 11.91
C ALA A 72 -7.80 3.22 11.35
N PHE A 73 -7.92 3.30 10.02
CA PHE A 73 -8.67 4.36 9.38
C PHE A 73 -10.11 3.91 9.14
N THR A 74 -11.03 4.86 9.30
CA THR A 74 -12.47 4.59 9.24
C THR A 74 -12.96 4.11 7.87
N LYS A 75 -13.92 3.20 7.89
CA LYS A 75 -14.71 2.81 6.70
C LYS A 75 -15.93 3.70 6.50
N ASP A 76 -16.26 4.55 7.46
CA ASP A 76 -17.37 5.49 7.37
C ASP A 76 -16.94 6.77 6.62
N LYS A 77 -17.59 7.02 5.51
CA LYS A 77 -17.35 8.19 4.66
C LYS A 77 -17.59 9.53 5.39
N ALA A 78 -18.56 9.55 6.33
CA ALA A 78 -18.87 10.77 7.07
C ALA A 78 -17.83 11.10 8.15
N ALA A 79 -17.20 10.08 8.74
CA ALA A 79 -16.16 10.23 9.77
C ALA A 79 -14.77 10.49 9.17
N ALA A 80 -14.51 10.07 7.91
CA ALA A 80 -13.20 10.12 7.30
C ALA A 80 -12.55 11.52 7.27
N PRO A 81 -13.26 12.63 6.97
CA PRO A 81 -12.64 13.95 6.97
C PRO A 81 -12.12 14.40 8.34
N ALA A 82 -12.81 14.05 9.42
CA ALA A 82 -12.36 14.40 10.76
C ALA A 82 -11.08 13.65 11.14
N GLN A 83 -11.03 12.34 10.89
CA GLN A 83 -9.84 11.53 11.14
C GLN A 83 -8.67 11.94 10.24
N ALA A 84 -8.94 12.29 8.97
CA ALA A 84 -7.93 12.83 8.07
C ALA A 84 -7.32 14.14 8.60
N ALA A 85 -8.15 15.06 9.10
CA ALA A 85 -7.68 16.31 9.67
C ALA A 85 -6.80 16.10 10.92
N GLU A 86 -7.14 15.15 11.78
CA GLU A 86 -6.35 14.78 12.95
C GLU A 86 -4.95 14.28 12.55
N LEU A 87 -4.86 13.37 11.58
CA LEU A 87 -3.57 12.86 11.08
C LEU A 87 -2.77 13.93 10.34
N ALA A 88 -3.42 14.76 9.52
CA ALA A 88 -2.77 15.85 8.81
C ALA A 88 -2.20 16.92 9.75
N ALA A 89 -2.83 17.14 10.93
CA ALA A 89 -2.32 18.07 11.94
C ALA A 89 -0.95 17.67 12.50
N ARG A 90 -0.53 16.41 12.34
CA ARG A 90 0.82 15.92 12.67
C ARG A 90 1.89 16.31 11.64
N LYS A 91 1.50 16.97 10.54
CA LYS A 91 2.38 17.53 9.51
C LYS A 91 3.33 16.50 8.92
N PRO A 92 2.83 15.40 8.32
CA PRO A 92 3.68 14.40 7.71
C PRO A 92 4.54 15.03 6.60
N ALA A 93 5.80 14.58 6.50
CA ALA A 93 6.75 15.07 5.51
C ALA A 93 6.47 14.53 4.09
N ALA A 94 5.80 13.39 3.99
CA ALA A 94 5.38 12.77 2.74
C ALA A 94 4.24 11.77 3.01
N VAL A 95 3.50 11.42 1.96
CA VAL A 95 2.53 10.34 1.97
C VAL A 95 2.78 9.40 0.79
N VAL A 96 2.76 8.10 1.08
CA VAL A 96 2.89 7.06 0.05
C VAL A 96 1.67 6.15 0.13
N SER A 97 0.99 5.97 -0.99
CA SER A 97 -0.06 4.97 -1.14
C SER A 97 0.52 3.74 -1.85
N VAL A 98 0.36 2.57 -1.25
CA VAL A 98 0.78 1.30 -1.85
C VAL A 98 -0.46 0.42 -1.92
N GLU A 99 -0.93 0.09 -3.12
CA GLU A 99 -2.08 -0.77 -3.40
C GLU A 99 -3.37 -0.40 -2.61
N ALA A 100 -3.44 0.83 -2.11
CA ALA A 100 -4.63 1.27 -1.38
C ALA A 100 -5.75 1.65 -2.34
N SER A 101 -6.91 0.99 -2.20
CA SER A 101 -8.06 1.25 -3.06
C SER A 101 -8.55 2.70 -2.97
N GLY A 102 -8.85 3.30 -4.12
CA GLY A 102 -9.49 4.61 -4.25
C GLY A 102 -10.90 4.49 -4.85
N ALA A 103 -11.78 5.42 -4.48
CA ALA A 103 -13.10 5.46 -5.06
C ALA A 103 -13.08 5.97 -6.52
N ASN A 104 -14.00 5.47 -7.35
CA ASN A 104 -14.25 6.03 -8.67
C ASN A 104 -14.98 7.39 -8.56
N THR A 105 -15.28 8.02 -9.69
CA THR A 105 -15.97 9.34 -9.75
C THR A 105 -17.36 9.35 -9.12
N LEU A 106 -17.95 8.17 -8.85
CA LEU A 106 -19.25 8.02 -8.20
C LEU A 106 -19.13 7.66 -6.71
N GLY A 107 -17.90 7.59 -6.17
CA GLY A 107 -17.63 7.27 -4.77
C GLY A 107 -17.71 5.78 -4.45
N VAL A 108 -17.64 4.91 -5.46
CA VAL A 108 -17.69 3.45 -5.32
C VAL A 108 -16.28 2.85 -5.44
N TYR A 109 -15.92 2.00 -4.50
CA TYR A 109 -14.64 1.27 -4.53
C TYR A 109 -14.83 -0.10 -5.17
N HIS A 110 -13.89 -0.48 -5.99
CA HIS A 110 -13.94 -1.74 -6.70
C HIS A 110 -12.68 -2.56 -6.48
N ASN A 111 -12.82 -3.87 -6.54
CA ASN A 111 -11.67 -4.73 -6.82
C ASN A 111 -11.35 -4.73 -8.33
N ALA A 112 -10.24 -5.34 -8.70
CA ALA A 112 -9.74 -5.39 -10.08
C ALA A 112 -10.70 -6.02 -11.10
N VAL A 113 -11.67 -6.83 -10.65
CA VAL A 113 -12.68 -7.46 -11.52
C VAL A 113 -14.05 -6.75 -11.50
N GLY A 114 -14.10 -5.53 -11.02
CA GLY A 114 -15.30 -4.68 -11.11
C GLY A 114 -16.38 -4.96 -10.06
N LYS A 115 -16.08 -5.69 -9.00
CA LYS A 115 -17.03 -5.91 -7.89
C LYS A 115 -16.94 -4.79 -6.88
N ASP A 116 -18.08 -4.39 -6.32
CA ASP A 116 -18.15 -3.38 -5.27
C ASP A 116 -17.56 -3.90 -3.95
N VAL A 117 -16.59 -3.18 -3.41
CA VAL A 117 -15.94 -3.43 -2.12
C VAL A 117 -16.03 -2.21 -1.18
N THR A 118 -16.92 -1.27 -1.47
CA THR A 118 -17.04 0.03 -0.79
C THR A 118 -17.13 -0.09 0.74
N GLU A 119 -17.94 -1.03 1.24
CA GLU A 119 -18.14 -1.24 2.68
C GLU A 119 -16.92 -1.81 3.40
N MET A 120 -16.00 -2.41 2.65
CA MET A 120 -14.82 -3.08 3.21
C MET A 120 -13.59 -2.19 3.24
N GLN A 121 -13.56 -1.10 2.47
CA GLN A 121 -12.40 -0.24 2.32
C GLN A 121 -12.40 0.91 3.33
N ALA A 122 -11.23 1.18 3.92
CA ALA A 122 -10.99 2.42 4.64
C ALA A 122 -11.07 3.60 3.65
N LYS A 123 -11.62 4.73 4.08
CA LYS A 123 -11.81 5.93 3.25
C LYS A 123 -10.55 6.80 3.24
N SER A 124 -9.39 6.17 3.07
CA SER A 124 -8.07 6.80 3.22
C SER A 124 -7.77 7.87 2.16
N GLU A 125 -8.52 7.89 1.04
CA GLU A 125 -8.42 9.00 0.09
C GLU A 125 -8.77 10.35 0.70
N ALA A 126 -9.57 10.40 1.77
CA ALA A 126 -9.83 11.66 2.46
C ALA A 126 -8.55 12.27 3.07
N LEU A 127 -7.69 11.42 3.64
CA LEU A 127 -6.36 11.84 4.11
C LEU A 127 -5.43 12.17 2.94
N TRP A 128 -5.41 11.33 1.91
CA TRP A 128 -4.60 11.52 0.71
C TRP A 128 -4.87 12.87 0.05
N ASP A 129 -6.13 13.17 -0.25
CA ASP A 129 -6.52 14.40 -0.92
C ASP A 129 -6.27 15.63 -0.05
N LEU A 130 -6.49 15.54 1.27
CA LEU A 130 -6.19 16.61 2.20
C LEU A 130 -4.69 16.93 2.21
N LEU A 131 -3.82 15.92 2.37
CA LEU A 131 -2.36 16.12 2.38
C LEU A 131 -1.86 16.65 1.05
N ARG A 132 -2.37 16.12 -0.06
CA ARG A 132 -2.03 16.59 -1.40
C ARG A 132 -2.40 18.06 -1.60
N THR A 133 -3.60 18.49 -1.17
CA THR A 133 -4.01 19.90 -1.25
C THR A 133 -3.20 20.83 -0.36
N GLN A 134 -2.60 20.31 0.70
CA GLN A 134 -1.63 21.01 1.55
C GLN A 134 -0.22 21.07 0.96
N GLY A 135 0.01 20.46 -0.21
CA GLY A 135 1.32 20.42 -0.86
C GLY A 135 2.29 19.41 -0.26
N VAL A 136 1.80 18.43 0.49
CA VAL A 136 2.64 17.35 1.02
C VAL A 136 3.11 16.47 -0.14
N PRO A 137 4.41 16.18 -0.28
CA PRO A 137 4.94 15.26 -1.28
C PRO A 137 4.21 13.92 -1.25
N ASN A 138 3.76 13.45 -2.40
CA ASN A 138 2.95 12.25 -2.48
C ASN A 138 3.40 11.32 -3.61
N ILE A 139 3.36 10.02 -3.35
CA ILE A 139 3.71 8.95 -4.30
C ILE A 139 2.62 7.90 -4.24
N ALA A 140 2.00 7.58 -5.37
CA ALA A 140 1.05 6.48 -5.48
C ALA A 140 1.68 5.30 -6.21
N ILE A 141 1.51 4.10 -5.67
CA ILE A 141 1.99 2.84 -6.22
C ILE A 141 0.79 1.93 -6.43
N GLY A 142 0.61 1.44 -7.65
CA GLY A 142 -0.52 0.60 -8.05
C GLY A 142 -0.25 -0.15 -9.35
N ASP A 143 -1.18 -1.00 -9.78
CA ASP A 143 -1.01 -1.84 -10.96
C ASP A 143 -2.24 -1.88 -11.89
N LEU A 144 -3.47 -1.86 -11.39
CA LEU A 144 -4.68 -2.06 -12.19
C LEU A 144 -5.63 -0.87 -12.29
N GLY A 145 -5.36 0.23 -11.58
CA GLY A 145 -6.06 1.49 -11.76
C GLY A 145 -7.20 1.77 -10.76
N ASN A 146 -7.56 0.84 -9.90
CA ASN A 146 -8.50 1.04 -8.81
C ASN A 146 -7.85 1.62 -7.54
N GLU A 147 -6.54 1.86 -7.56
CA GLU A 147 -5.77 2.35 -6.43
C GLU A 147 -5.73 3.88 -6.38
N ILE A 148 -5.51 4.42 -5.19
CA ILE A 148 -5.31 5.85 -4.96
C ILE A 148 -4.21 6.39 -5.89
N GLY A 149 -4.50 7.52 -6.55
CA GLY A 149 -3.56 8.21 -7.42
C GLY A 149 -3.66 7.84 -8.89
N MET A 150 -4.25 6.70 -9.24
CA MET A 150 -4.28 6.17 -10.61
C MET A 150 -5.12 7.03 -11.57
N GLY A 151 -6.00 7.87 -11.08
CA GLY A 151 -6.71 8.87 -11.88
C GLY A 151 -5.78 9.88 -12.59
N THR A 152 -4.50 9.94 -12.22
CA THR A 152 -3.50 10.78 -12.94
C THR A 152 -3.22 10.27 -14.35
N ILE A 153 -3.21 8.94 -14.53
CA ILE A 153 -2.95 8.30 -15.84
C ILE A 153 -4.19 7.62 -16.40
N ALA A 154 -5.36 8.19 -16.11
CA ALA A 154 -6.69 7.65 -16.45
C ALA A 154 -6.83 7.24 -17.91
N ASP A 155 -6.38 8.08 -18.86
CA ASP A 155 -6.53 7.82 -20.29
C ASP A 155 -5.71 6.61 -20.74
N HIS A 156 -4.56 6.39 -20.11
CA HIS A 156 -3.73 5.21 -20.37
C HIS A 156 -4.38 3.95 -19.81
N ILE A 157 -4.80 3.99 -18.56
CA ILE A 157 -5.43 2.85 -17.87
C ILE A 157 -6.68 2.39 -18.61
N LYS A 158 -7.58 3.29 -18.96
CA LYS A 158 -8.81 2.99 -19.70
C LYS A 158 -8.58 2.27 -21.03
N LYS A 159 -7.43 2.49 -21.65
CA LYS A 159 -7.09 1.86 -22.94
C LYS A 159 -6.66 0.41 -22.80
N TYR A 160 -6.08 0.03 -21.67
CA TYR A 160 -5.39 -1.25 -21.54
C TYR A 160 -5.91 -2.15 -20.42
N VAL A 161 -6.59 -1.59 -19.42
CA VAL A 161 -7.07 -2.33 -18.25
C VAL A 161 -8.59 -2.51 -18.34
N PRO A 162 -9.11 -3.74 -18.26
CA PRO A 162 -10.53 -4.01 -18.31
C PRO A 162 -11.27 -3.43 -17.10
N PHE A 163 -12.58 -3.25 -17.22
CA PHE A 163 -13.49 -2.71 -16.20
C PHE A 163 -13.25 -1.26 -15.77
N THR A 164 -12.30 -0.57 -16.35
CA THR A 164 -11.91 0.80 -15.94
C THR A 164 -12.79 1.90 -16.49
N ASP A 165 -13.51 1.65 -17.60
CA ASP A 165 -14.39 2.65 -18.18
C ASP A 165 -15.84 2.53 -17.70
N LYS A 166 -16.63 3.54 -18.03
CA LYS A 166 -18.03 3.64 -17.62
C LYS A 166 -18.86 2.47 -18.12
N GLY A 167 -19.62 1.87 -17.21
CA GLY A 167 -20.50 0.74 -17.51
C GLY A 167 -19.84 -0.62 -17.54
N GLU A 168 -18.54 -0.72 -17.37
CA GLU A 168 -17.83 -2.00 -17.43
C GLU A 168 -17.80 -2.72 -16.08
N CYS A 169 -17.97 -2.03 -14.94
CA CYS A 169 -17.96 -2.65 -13.63
C CYS A 169 -19.16 -3.59 -13.42
N GLN A 170 -18.94 -4.68 -12.68
CA GLN A 170 -19.96 -5.72 -12.42
C GLN A 170 -21.01 -5.31 -11.40
N CYS A 171 -20.78 -4.24 -10.62
CA CYS A 171 -21.71 -3.79 -9.57
C CYS A 171 -22.91 -2.99 -10.11
N GLY A 172 -22.86 -2.57 -11.38
CA GLY A 172 -23.92 -1.78 -12.01
C GLY A 172 -23.91 -0.28 -11.67
N CYS A 173 -22.89 0.23 -10.95
CA CYS A 173 -22.82 1.66 -10.65
C CYS A 173 -22.59 2.53 -11.89
N GLY A 174 -22.04 1.95 -12.96
CA GLY A 174 -21.78 2.65 -14.22
C GLY A 174 -20.52 3.53 -14.24
N GLY A 175 -19.72 3.54 -13.18
CA GLY A 175 -18.53 4.39 -13.06
C GLY A 175 -17.21 3.75 -13.47
N GLY A 176 -17.17 2.42 -13.65
CA GLY A 176 -15.90 1.68 -13.83
C GLY A 176 -15.10 1.59 -12.55
N ILE A 177 -13.96 0.85 -12.59
CA ILE A 177 -13.12 0.64 -11.40
C ILE A 177 -12.09 1.76 -11.18
N LEU A 178 -11.82 2.57 -12.19
CA LEU A 178 -10.76 3.56 -12.16
C LEU A 178 -10.93 4.55 -11.01
N SER A 179 -9.91 4.64 -10.16
CA SER A 179 -9.86 5.60 -9.06
C SER A 179 -9.90 7.04 -9.58
N ALA A 180 -10.70 7.89 -8.94
CA ALA A 180 -10.80 9.31 -9.28
C ALA A 180 -9.66 10.15 -8.70
N THR A 181 -8.92 9.63 -7.73
CA THR A 181 -7.86 10.36 -7.03
C THR A 181 -6.63 10.54 -7.93
N LYS A 182 -5.90 11.63 -7.71
CA LYS A 182 -4.66 11.95 -8.44
C LYS A 182 -3.46 11.95 -7.51
N ALA A 183 -2.28 11.75 -8.10
CA ALA A 183 -0.99 11.82 -7.43
C ALA A 183 -0.03 12.74 -8.20
N ASP A 184 0.97 13.29 -7.50
CA ASP A 184 2.03 14.07 -8.13
C ASP A 184 3.12 13.13 -8.69
N ASN A 185 3.33 11.99 -8.03
CA ASN A 185 4.25 10.96 -8.49
C ASN A 185 3.55 9.59 -8.52
N ILE A 186 3.77 8.84 -9.59
CA ILE A 186 3.18 7.52 -9.79
C ILE A 186 4.27 6.51 -10.09
N ILE A 187 4.14 5.35 -9.48
CA ILE A 187 4.91 4.15 -9.81
C ILE A 187 3.91 3.07 -10.20
N THR A 188 4.07 2.49 -11.36
CA THR A 188 3.28 1.33 -11.80
C THR A 188 4.19 0.15 -12.07
N ALA A 189 3.72 -1.03 -11.73
CA ALA A 189 4.40 -2.29 -11.96
C ALA A 189 3.38 -3.39 -12.25
N THR A 190 3.84 -4.59 -12.59
CA THR A 190 2.96 -5.76 -12.77
C THR A 190 2.30 -6.19 -11.46
N CYS A 191 2.95 -5.91 -10.35
CA CYS A 191 2.50 -6.12 -8.99
C CYS A 191 2.95 -4.89 -8.20
N SER A 192 2.08 -4.27 -7.43
CA SER A 192 2.37 -3.03 -6.68
C SER A 192 3.54 -3.20 -5.73
N ASP A 193 3.69 -4.37 -5.09
CA ASP A 193 4.83 -4.66 -4.21
C ASP A 193 6.17 -4.53 -4.97
N TRP A 194 6.25 -4.98 -6.22
CA TRP A 194 7.49 -4.84 -7.01
C TRP A 194 7.81 -3.39 -7.35
N GLY A 195 6.78 -2.58 -7.60
CA GLY A 195 6.94 -1.12 -7.76
C GLY A 195 7.49 -0.47 -6.48
N CYS A 196 7.00 -0.90 -5.33
CA CYS A 196 7.48 -0.47 -4.02
C CYS A 196 8.94 -0.92 -3.78
N TYR A 197 9.30 -2.15 -4.14
CA TYR A 197 10.69 -2.64 -4.05
C TYR A 197 11.63 -1.85 -4.95
N GLY A 198 11.16 -1.47 -6.15
CA GLY A 198 11.90 -0.57 -7.04
C GLY A 198 12.19 0.79 -6.42
N LEU A 199 11.22 1.36 -5.69
CA LEU A 199 11.42 2.60 -4.91
C LEU A 199 12.48 2.41 -3.81
N MET A 200 12.42 1.31 -3.07
CA MET A 200 13.41 0.99 -2.04
C MET A 200 14.80 0.74 -2.63
N ALA A 201 14.90 0.08 -3.78
CA ALA A 201 16.15 -0.11 -4.51
C ALA A 201 16.77 1.23 -4.94
N ALA A 202 15.94 2.15 -5.46
CA ALA A 202 16.38 3.50 -5.82
C ALA A 202 16.88 4.28 -4.59
N LEU A 203 16.21 4.16 -3.45
CA LEU A 203 16.66 4.76 -2.19
C LEU A 203 18.01 4.16 -1.73
N ALA A 204 18.16 2.85 -1.79
CA ALA A 204 19.41 2.15 -1.45
C ALA A 204 20.58 2.63 -2.33
N TYR A 205 20.34 2.74 -3.63
CA TYR A 205 21.32 3.27 -4.58
C TYR A 205 21.71 4.71 -4.27
N LEU A 206 20.75 5.61 -4.08
CA LEU A 206 21.00 7.03 -3.81
C LEU A 206 21.69 7.27 -2.48
N LYS A 207 21.36 6.48 -1.47
CA LYS A 207 21.97 6.55 -0.13
C LYS A 207 23.30 5.79 -0.04
N LYS A 208 23.61 4.96 -1.03
CA LYS A 208 24.77 4.05 -1.04
C LYS A 208 24.77 3.10 0.16
N ASP A 209 23.59 2.62 0.52
CA ASP A 209 23.36 1.74 1.65
C ASP A 209 22.39 0.61 1.25
N MET A 210 22.93 -0.58 1.05
CA MET A 210 22.16 -1.76 0.63
C MET A 210 21.25 -2.32 1.73
N GLU A 211 21.43 -1.91 2.99
CA GLU A 211 20.56 -2.35 4.09
C GLU A 211 19.17 -1.68 4.04
N ILE A 212 19.01 -0.62 3.24
CA ILE A 212 17.71 0.01 2.99
C ILE A 212 16.79 -0.93 2.22
N LEU A 213 17.30 -1.63 1.19
CA LEU A 213 16.56 -2.66 0.48
C LEU A 213 16.65 -3.98 1.25
N HIS A 214 15.50 -4.50 1.68
CA HIS A 214 15.42 -5.76 2.41
C HIS A 214 16.02 -6.93 1.63
N HIS A 215 16.39 -7.99 2.33
CA HIS A 215 16.96 -9.21 1.75
C HIS A 215 15.91 -10.32 1.61
N GLU A 216 16.29 -11.39 0.93
CA GLU A 216 15.42 -12.48 0.50
C GLU A 216 14.76 -13.22 1.67
N GLU A 217 15.49 -13.39 2.77
CA GLU A 217 14.98 -14.05 3.98
C GLU A 217 13.87 -13.22 4.63
N MET A 218 14.04 -11.88 4.70
CA MET A 218 13.03 -10.99 5.26
C MET A 218 11.78 -10.99 4.40
N GLU A 219 11.90 -10.95 3.06
CA GLU A 219 10.79 -11.09 2.13
C GLU A 219 9.98 -12.37 2.40
N SER A 220 10.69 -13.49 2.44
CA SER A 220 10.08 -14.80 2.68
C SER A 220 9.38 -14.88 4.04
N GLU A 221 9.99 -14.32 5.10
CA GLU A 221 9.44 -14.39 6.44
C GLU A 221 8.25 -13.46 6.65
N VAL A 222 8.28 -12.23 6.14
CA VAL A 222 7.15 -11.30 6.28
C VAL A 222 5.90 -11.83 5.57
N MET A 223 6.04 -12.40 4.37
CA MET A 223 4.95 -13.07 3.66
C MET A 223 4.40 -14.25 4.46
N ARG A 224 5.27 -15.06 5.08
CA ARG A 224 4.86 -16.21 5.88
C ARG A 224 4.10 -15.77 7.14
N VAL A 225 4.57 -14.73 7.81
CA VAL A 225 3.89 -14.18 9.00
C VAL A 225 2.57 -13.55 8.61
N ALA A 226 2.49 -12.81 7.52
CA ALA A 226 1.25 -12.22 7.01
C ALA A 226 0.20 -13.30 6.72
N ALA A 227 0.56 -14.36 5.99
CA ALA A 227 -0.34 -15.48 5.68
C ALA A 227 -0.85 -16.18 6.96
N ARG A 228 0.02 -16.42 7.94
CA ARG A 228 -0.36 -17.03 9.23
C ARG A 228 -1.28 -16.16 10.07
N ASN A 229 -1.34 -14.87 9.81
CA ASN A 229 -2.21 -13.91 10.51
C ASN A 229 -3.42 -13.48 9.68
N GLY A 230 -3.77 -14.25 8.64
CA GLY A 230 -5.05 -14.16 7.95
C GLY A 230 -5.04 -13.34 6.66
N PHE A 231 -3.89 -12.81 6.22
CA PHE A 231 -3.78 -12.25 4.88
C PHE A 231 -3.78 -13.37 3.84
N ILE A 232 -4.42 -13.12 2.72
CA ILE A 232 -4.51 -14.09 1.62
C ILE A 232 -3.90 -13.54 0.35
N ASP A 233 -3.52 -14.45 -0.54
CA ASP A 233 -3.21 -14.11 -1.91
C ASP A 233 -4.49 -13.88 -2.74
N MET A 234 -4.40 -13.20 -3.87
CA MET A 234 -5.52 -12.95 -4.77
C MET A 234 -6.27 -14.23 -5.21
N THR A 235 -5.62 -15.39 -5.12
CA THR A 235 -6.25 -16.71 -5.39
C THR A 235 -7.15 -17.19 -4.25
N GLY A 236 -7.18 -16.49 -3.10
CA GLY A 236 -7.88 -16.89 -1.88
C GLY A 236 -7.08 -17.87 -1.02
N SER A 237 -5.86 -18.18 -1.39
CA SER A 237 -4.98 -19.09 -0.64
C SER A 237 -4.40 -18.42 0.60
N LEU A 238 -4.32 -19.18 1.71
CA LEU A 238 -3.56 -18.82 2.90
C LEU A 238 -2.05 -19.19 2.79
N LEU A 239 -1.63 -19.71 1.65
CA LEU A 239 -0.21 -19.90 1.37
C LEU A 239 0.43 -18.56 1.03
N PRO A 240 1.68 -18.32 1.45
CA PRO A 240 2.36 -17.06 1.15
C PRO A 240 2.50 -16.83 -0.36
N GLY A 241 1.92 -15.76 -0.84
CA GLY A 241 1.95 -15.32 -2.24
C GLY A 241 1.42 -13.89 -2.32
N ILE A 242 1.86 -13.12 -3.30
CA ILE A 242 1.42 -11.76 -3.55
C ILE A 242 0.98 -11.69 -5.00
N ASP A 243 -0.23 -11.28 -5.22
CA ASP A 243 -0.81 -11.02 -6.54
C ASP A 243 -0.72 -12.23 -7.52
N GLY A 244 -0.96 -13.44 -6.99
CA GLY A 244 -0.83 -14.70 -7.71
C GLY A 244 0.60 -15.20 -7.88
N PHE A 245 1.61 -14.41 -7.48
CA PHE A 245 3.01 -14.81 -7.56
C PHE A 245 3.45 -15.50 -6.27
N SER A 246 4.12 -16.64 -6.43
CA SER A 246 4.64 -17.41 -5.29
C SER A 246 5.73 -16.65 -4.52
N THR A 247 5.95 -17.00 -3.24
CA THR A 247 7.09 -16.51 -2.46
C THR A 247 8.42 -16.63 -3.20
N ARG A 248 8.64 -17.75 -3.92
CA ARG A 248 9.87 -17.94 -4.71
C ARG A 248 10.05 -16.87 -5.77
N MET A 249 8.98 -16.45 -6.44
CA MET A 249 9.04 -15.41 -7.46
C MET A 249 9.36 -14.05 -6.82
N ASN A 250 8.66 -13.67 -5.76
CA ASN A 250 8.90 -12.42 -5.05
C ASN A 250 10.33 -12.32 -4.50
N VAL A 251 10.82 -13.38 -3.87
CA VAL A 251 12.22 -13.50 -3.42
C VAL A 251 13.21 -13.35 -4.58
N GLY A 252 12.90 -13.94 -5.74
CA GLY A 252 13.73 -13.80 -6.95
C GLY A 252 13.79 -12.35 -7.47
N ILE A 253 12.68 -11.62 -7.43
CA ILE A 253 12.62 -10.20 -7.79
C ILE A 253 13.47 -9.36 -6.82
N VAL A 254 13.36 -9.58 -5.51
CA VAL A 254 14.18 -8.89 -4.51
C VAL A 254 15.67 -9.16 -4.76
N SER A 255 16.05 -10.42 -4.97
CA SER A 255 17.44 -10.81 -5.29
C SER A 255 17.97 -10.10 -6.53
N LEU A 256 17.18 -10.08 -7.60
CA LEU A 256 17.55 -9.38 -8.85
C LEU A 256 17.73 -7.88 -8.61
N MET A 257 16.79 -7.22 -7.91
CA MET A 257 16.88 -5.79 -7.59
C MET A 257 18.11 -5.47 -6.75
N ARG A 258 18.42 -6.30 -5.73
CA ARG A 258 19.64 -6.14 -4.92
C ARG A 258 20.91 -6.21 -5.78
N GLN A 259 20.99 -7.20 -6.67
CA GLN A 259 22.13 -7.33 -7.58
C GLN A 259 22.24 -6.11 -8.53
N CYS A 260 21.14 -5.71 -9.18
CA CYS A 260 21.14 -4.53 -10.05
C CYS A 260 21.59 -3.27 -9.29
N THR A 261 21.09 -3.05 -8.07
CA THR A 261 21.46 -1.90 -7.25
C THR A 261 22.93 -1.90 -6.83
N ALA A 262 23.49 -3.07 -6.53
CA ALA A 262 24.88 -3.21 -6.12
C ALA A 262 25.87 -2.97 -7.27
N TYR A 263 25.46 -3.19 -8.53
CA TYR A 263 26.29 -2.98 -9.72
C TYR A 263 26.11 -1.62 -10.42
N ALA A 264 25.10 -0.83 -10.02
CA ALA A 264 24.82 0.49 -10.58
C ALA A 264 25.68 1.58 -9.92
#